data_775e6d63a406c1f8db1b72107982719e
#
_entry.id   775e6d63a406c1f8db1b72107982719e
#
_cell.length_a   1.000
_cell.length_b   1.000
_cell.length_c   1.000
_cell.angle_alpha   90.00
_cell.angle_beta   90.00
_cell.angle_gamma   90.00
#
_symmetry.space_group_name_H-M   'P 1'
#
loop_
_entity.id
_entity.type
_entity.pdbx_description
1 polymer ?
#
loop_
_entity_poly.entity_id
_entity_poly.type
_entity_poly.pdbx_seq_one_letter_code
_entity_poly.pdbx_strand_id
1 'polypeptide(L)'
;VPAVAHAQETESTVIVSTATIALQRQLVDRDLPRLAESLEPLLDHKPSFAIMKGRQNYLCQNKVAQATALEADDPNSGDADGNAGGAQTTLVDESELSWLGRHMAHIYEWANETETGDRDSLEPGVPDLAWRQVSVGAKECIGANRCPFGDSCFAELARRKARDVDVVVTNHALLAVDAMLDINVLPDHDVVIIDEAHELDDRITSMATTEIGVTALNMSARRAGKLGAEGRDEKLIDVAREWEQVMMSIDPGRLTTLPEVLRPTLVALQDGLWQLQQTIGRAPEGEAANEPERHAERLSLANHLTEQHDAVARILSAFPAHPSLSPDDATSPEPATPPGSADAPEDVVWAVVDERRGTMLKVAPLSVSDLLRSRLFDHNTVVLTSATLTIGGNFNAMAASWGLPAGSWDHLDAGTPFDPAKSGILYVPRHVPFPGRDGLHEKTLSEMYELIMAAGGRTLGLFSSRRAAEQATESLRRRLPFDVLCQGDDSMGALVDRFAKQENTCLFGTLTLWQGVDVPGKSCSLVIMDKIPFPRPDDPLLQARKEAADAAGRNGFMEVAATHAALLMAQGAGRLLRHTTDRGVVAIMDKRLIEKRYGGFLLNSLPPFWRTTDPKVVTGALKRLVS
;
A
#
# COMPACT_ATOMS: atom_id res chain seq x y z
N VAL A 1 -19.54 19.51 -2.18
CA VAL A 1 -20.91 20.03 -2.30
C VAL A 1 -21.50 19.72 -3.68
N PRO A 2 -20.90 20.15 -4.83
CA PRO A 2 -21.49 19.85 -6.15
C PRO A 2 -21.73 18.36 -6.39
N ALA A 3 -20.80 17.48 -6.00
CA ALA A 3 -20.94 16.04 -6.17
C ALA A 3 -22.11 15.45 -5.36
N VAL A 4 -22.35 15.95 -4.14
CA VAL A 4 -23.51 15.52 -3.32
C VAL A 4 -24.83 15.98 -3.96
N ALA A 5 -24.89 17.23 -4.47
CA ALA A 5 -26.08 17.71 -5.20
C ALA A 5 -26.33 16.87 -6.45
N HIS A 6 -25.26 16.55 -7.22
CA HIS A 6 -25.34 15.68 -8.38
C HIS A 6 -25.91 14.29 -8.03
N ALA A 7 -25.41 13.68 -6.94
CA ALA A 7 -25.88 12.37 -6.49
C ALA A 7 -27.41 12.37 -6.22
N GLN A 8 -27.94 13.42 -5.61
CA GLN A 8 -29.37 13.54 -5.32
C GLN A 8 -30.21 13.85 -6.57
N GLU A 9 -29.69 14.68 -7.49
CA GLU A 9 -30.37 15.01 -8.74
C GLU A 9 -30.45 13.82 -9.71
N THR A 10 -29.44 12.96 -9.71
CA THR A 10 -29.32 11.80 -10.64
C THR A 10 -29.70 10.47 -10.02
N GLU A 11 -30.05 10.47 -8.72
CA GLU A 11 -30.26 9.23 -7.94
C GLU A 11 -29.08 8.24 -8.06
N SER A 12 -27.85 8.79 -8.18
CA SER A 12 -26.60 8.02 -8.29
C SER A 12 -25.79 8.10 -7.01
N THR A 13 -24.76 7.27 -6.90
CA THR A 13 -23.80 7.32 -5.78
C THR A 13 -22.51 7.99 -6.22
N VAL A 14 -21.96 8.87 -5.39
CA VAL A 14 -20.62 9.43 -5.56
C VAL A 14 -19.61 8.63 -4.76
N ILE A 15 -18.52 8.23 -5.40
CA ILE A 15 -17.40 7.56 -4.72
C ILE A 15 -16.36 8.59 -4.27
N VAL A 16 -15.99 8.56 -3.00
CA VAL A 16 -14.85 9.32 -2.45
C VAL A 16 -13.77 8.33 -2.03
N SER A 17 -12.66 8.33 -2.75
CA SER A 17 -11.52 7.45 -2.47
C SER A 17 -10.39 8.21 -1.78
N THR A 18 -9.84 7.64 -0.70
CA THR A 18 -8.71 8.22 0.06
C THR A 18 -7.53 7.25 0.12
N ALA A 19 -6.35 7.75 0.45
CA ALA A 19 -5.14 6.94 0.50
C ALA A 19 -5.12 5.93 1.67
N THR A 20 -5.71 6.28 2.82
CA THR A 20 -5.59 5.50 4.06
C THR A 20 -6.94 5.31 4.78
N ILE A 21 -7.02 4.23 5.59
CA ILE A 21 -8.18 3.96 6.45
C ILE A 21 -8.39 5.08 7.49
N ALA A 22 -7.30 5.67 8.00
CA ALA A 22 -7.39 6.77 8.95
C ALA A 22 -8.10 8.00 8.35
N LEU A 23 -7.81 8.34 7.09
CA LEU A 23 -8.51 9.41 6.36
C LEU A 23 -9.98 9.05 6.10
N GLN A 24 -10.31 7.79 5.79
CA GLN A 24 -11.70 7.34 5.67
C GLN A 24 -12.49 7.62 6.95
N ARG A 25 -11.94 7.22 8.11
CA ARG A 25 -12.57 7.48 9.42
C ARG A 25 -12.75 8.96 9.68
N GLN A 26 -11.71 9.77 9.45
CA GLN A 26 -11.80 11.21 9.62
C GLN A 26 -12.97 11.81 8.80
N LEU A 27 -13.11 11.40 7.54
CA LEU A 27 -14.21 11.84 6.69
C LEU A 27 -15.57 11.42 7.25
N VAL A 28 -15.73 10.14 7.59
CA VAL A 28 -17.03 9.58 8.00
C VAL A 28 -17.44 10.00 9.41
N ASP A 29 -16.49 10.10 10.34
CA ASP A 29 -16.79 10.39 11.74
C ASP A 29 -16.89 11.90 12.03
N ARG A 30 -16.23 12.75 11.22
CA ARG A 30 -16.12 14.17 11.50
C ARG A 30 -16.57 15.08 10.36
N ASP A 31 -16.03 14.90 9.17
CA ASP A 31 -16.12 15.91 8.11
C ASP A 31 -17.45 15.80 7.33
N LEU A 32 -17.86 14.60 6.95
CA LEU A 32 -19.14 14.36 6.26
C LEU A 32 -20.37 14.64 7.13
N PRO A 33 -20.43 14.27 8.44
CA PRO A 33 -21.54 14.66 9.29
C PRO A 33 -21.76 16.18 9.35
N ARG A 34 -20.67 16.95 9.51
CA ARG A 34 -20.72 18.42 9.52
C ARG A 34 -21.17 18.99 8.18
N LEU A 35 -20.67 18.39 7.08
CA LEU A 35 -21.08 18.78 5.74
C LEU A 35 -22.58 18.50 5.52
N ALA A 36 -23.05 17.31 5.92
CA ALA A 36 -24.45 16.91 5.79
C ALA A 36 -25.39 17.84 6.56
N GLU A 37 -25.07 18.21 7.80
CA GLU A 37 -25.82 19.19 8.59
C GLU A 37 -25.86 20.56 7.91
N SER A 38 -24.74 21.00 7.32
CA SER A 38 -24.66 22.30 6.66
C SER A 38 -25.40 22.34 5.33
N LEU A 39 -25.55 21.21 4.65
CA LEU A 39 -26.20 21.11 3.34
C LEU A 39 -27.68 20.76 3.43
N GLU A 40 -28.14 20.15 4.52
CA GLU A 40 -29.53 19.73 4.72
C GLU A 40 -30.58 20.83 4.32
N PRO A 41 -30.38 22.13 4.66
CA PRO A 41 -31.33 23.15 4.26
C PRO A 41 -31.24 23.57 2.78
N LEU A 42 -30.25 23.09 2.02
CA LEU A 42 -29.99 23.47 0.63
C LEU A 42 -30.26 22.33 -0.37
N LEU A 43 -30.52 21.14 0.10
CA LEU A 43 -30.67 19.90 -0.68
C LEU A 43 -32.05 19.28 -0.43
N ASP A 44 -32.47 18.34 -1.26
CA ASP A 44 -33.78 17.69 -1.17
C ASP A 44 -33.90 16.84 0.12
N HIS A 45 -32.80 16.24 0.57
CA HIS A 45 -32.73 15.54 1.85
C HIS A 45 -31.32 15.65 2.46
N LYS A 46 -31.21 15.35 3.75
CA LYS A 46 -29.92 15.31 4.42
C LYS A 46 -29.01 14.28 3.74
N PRO A 47 -27.79 14.67 3.29
CA PRO A 47 -26.87 13.75 2.66
C PRO A 47 -26.57 12.51 3.51
N SER A 48 -26.69 11.35 2.88
CA SER A 48 -26.39 10.05 3.45
C SER A 48 -25.02 9.57 2.98
N PHE A 49 -24.31 8.81 3.84
CA PHE A 49 -22.99 8.30 3.50
C PHE A 49 -22.69 6.97 4.19
N ALA A 50 -21.84 6.18 3.57
CA ALA A 50 -21.34 4.93 4.12
C ALA A 50 -19.84 4.77 3.87
N ILE A 51 -19.16 4.03 4.76
CA ILE A 51 -17.79 3.58 4.54
C ILE A 51 -17.82 2.18 3.93
N MET A 52 -16.97 1.97 2.92
CA MET A 52 -16.80 0.67 2.31
C MET A 52 -15.30 0.32 2.23
N LYS A 53 -14.94 -0.80 2.84
CA LYS A 53 -13.56 -1.31 2.91
C LYS A 53 -13.43 -2.61 2.10
N GLY A 54 -12.20 -2.93 1.72
CA GLY A 54 -11.90 -4.23 1.11
C GLY A 54 -12.24 -5.39 2.07
N ARG A 55 -12.63 -6.55 1.52
CA ARG A 55 -13.05 -7.74 2.28
C ARG A 55 -12.05 -8.15 3.36
N GLN A 56 -10.77 -7.95 3.14
CA GLN A 56 -9.70 -8.22 4.10
C GLN A 56 -9.78 -7.40 5.39
N ASN A 57 -10.63 -6.36 5.44
CA ASN A 57 -10.85 -5.55 6.63
C ASN A 57 -12.07 -6.02 7.44
N TYR A 58 -12.76 -7.06 6.99
CA TYR A 58 -13.90 -7.66 7.68
C TYR A 58 -13.59 -9.09 8.09
N LEU A 59 -14.15 -9.49 9.23
CA LEU A 59 -14.15 -10.87 9.70
C LEU A 59 -14.85 -11.78 8.69
N CYS A 60 -14.21 -12.85 8.29
CA CYS A 60 -14.79 -13.87 7.42
C CYS A 60 -15.37 -15.01 8.27
N GLN A 61 -16.70 -15.05 8.40
CA GLN A 61 -17.40 -16.09 9.18
C GLN A 61 -17.09 -17.51 8.66
N ASN A 62 -16.90 -17.68 7.36
CA ASN A 62 -16.52 -18.95 6.77
C ASN A 62 -15.14 -19.43 7.24
N LYS A 63 -14.13 -18.54 7.32
CA LYS A 63 -12.81 -18.90 7.87
C LYS A 63 -12.85 -19.19 9.36
N VAL A 64 -13.65 -18.44 10.12
CA VAL A 64 -13.85 -18.70 11.56
C VAL A 64 -14.47 -20.08 11.75
N ALA A 65 -15.52 -20.44 11.02
CA ALA A 65 -16.15 -21.75 11.10
C ALA A 65 -15.20 -22.89 10.72
N GLN A 66 -14.39 -22.71 9.67
CA GLN A 66 -13.38 -23.69 9.27
C GLN A 66 -12.30 -23.91 10.33
N ALA A 67 -11.86 -22.85 11.01
CA ALA A 67 -10.85 -22.95 12.05
C ALA A 67 -11.39 -23.70 13.29
N THR A 68 -12.62 -23.41 13.71
CA THR A 68 -13.29 -24.12 14.82
C THR A 68 -13.58 -25.58 14.50
N ALA A 69 -13.90 -25.93 13.27
CA ALA A 69 -14.09 -27.32 12.85
C ALA A 69 -12.77 -28.13 12.88
N LEU A 70 -11.64 -27.50 12.52
CA LEU A 70 -10.31 -28.15 12.57
C LEU A 70 -9.81 -28.40 14.01
N GLU A 71 -10.21 -27.55 14.97
CA GLU A 71 -9.89 -27.74 16.39
C GLU A 71 -10.75 -28.86 17.01
N ALA A 72 -11.97 -29.10 16.51
CA ALA A 72 -12.84 -30.17 16.94
C ALA A 72 -12.43 -31.57 16.44
N ASP A 73 -11.70 -31.64 15.31
CA ASP A 73 -11.21 -32.89 14.69
C ASP A 73 -9.81 -33.31 15.15
N ASP A 74 -9.16 -32.59 16.07
CA ASP A 74 -7.85 -32.98 16.62
C ASP A 74 -8.03 -34.11 17.65
N PRO A 75 -7.59 -35.36 17.35
CA PRO A 75 -7.75 -36.49 18.27
C PRO A 75 -6.96 -36.35 19.56
N ASN A 76 -6.15 -35.32 19.75
CA ASN A 76 -5.41 -35.01 20.95
C ASN A 76 -6.16 -34.07 21.93
N SER A 77 -7.37 -33.60 21.55
CA SER A 77 -8.26 -32.82 22.42
C SER A 77 -9.25 -33.70 23.21
N GLY A 78 -9.05 -35.02 23.23
CA GLY A 78 -9.93 -35.98 23.90
C GLY A 78 -9.74 -36.00 25.41
N ASP A 79 -10.64 -35.39 26.13
CA ASP A 79 -10.87 -35.66 27.54
C ASP A 79 -11.32 -37.11 27.77
N ALA A 80 -10.52 -37.85 28.53
CA ALA A 80 -10.95 -39.07 29.16
C ALA A 80 -11.91 -38.68 30.32
N ASP A 81 -13.20 -38.55 30.02
CA ASP A 81 -14.28 -39.03 30.92
C ASP A 81 -15.62 -38.53 30.34
N GLY A 82 -16.46 -39.51 29.98
CA GLY A 82 -17.79 -39.26 29.43
C GLY A 82 -18.74 -38.61 30.42
N ASN A 83 -19.17 -37.39 30.09
CA ASN A 83 -20.46 -36.91 30.53
C ASN A 83 -21.05 -35.93 29.53
N ALA A 84 -22.19 -36.27 28.96
CA ALA A 84 -22.95 -35.46 28.05
C ALA A 84 -23.65 -34.32 28.79
N GLY A 85 -23.40 -33.08 28.36
CA GLY A 85 -24.26 -31.96 28.76
C GLY A 85 -23.57 -30.62 28.94
N GLY A 86 -23.73 -29.72 27.98
CA GLY A 86 -23.52 -28.28 28.17
C GLY A 86 -22.20 -27.77 27.61
N ALA A 87 -22.29 -26.83 26.69
CA ALA A 87 -21.16 -26.05 26.18
C ALA A 87 -20.46 -25.34 27.37
N GLN A 88 -19.41 -25.97 27.89
CA GLN A 88 -18.47 -25.33 28.80
C GLN A 88 -17.28 -24.84 27.96
N THR A 89 -17.14 -23.54 27.86
CA THR A 89 -15.91 -22.88 27.49
C THR A 89 -14.82 -23.39 28.44
N THR A 90 -13.93 -24.25 27.95
CA THR A 90 -12.73 -24.66 28.67
C THR A 90 -11.89 -23.40 28.87
N LEU A 91 -11.78 -22.96 30.13
CA LEU A 91 -10.82 -21.94 30.57
C LEU A 91 -9.39 -22.51 30.37
N VAL A 92 -8.87 -22.41 29.16
CA VAL A 92 -7.44 -22.61 28.90
C VAL A 92 -6.73 -21.44 29.58
N ASP A 93 -5.76 -21.73 30.44
CA ASP A 93 -4.96 -20.68 31.08
C ASP A 93 -4.25 -19.88 30.01
N GLU A 94 -4.54 -18.56 29.91
CA GLU A 94 -3.95 -17.65 28.91
C GLU A 94 -2.41 -17.69 28.91
N SER A 95 -1.79 -18.11 30.01
CA SER A 95 -0.34 -18.25 30.14
C SER A 95 0.25 -19.40 29.31
N GLU A 96 -0.54 -20.41 28.96
CA GLU A 96 -0.10 -21.58 28.18
C GLU A 96 -0.29 -21.41 26.68
N LEU A 97 -1.06 -20.41 26.23
CA LEU A 97 -1.26 -20.14 24.82
C LEU A 97 -0.02 -19.51 24.18
N SER A 98 0.30 -19.95 22.96
CA SER A 98 1.29 -19.27 22.12
C SER A 98 0.89 -17.83 21.90
N TRP A 99 1.85 -16.97 21.53
CA TRP A 99 1.58 -15.57 21.18
C TRP A 99 0.43 -15.43 20.17
N LEU A 100 0.43 -16.25 19.13
CA LEU A 100 -0.63 -16.25 18.10
C LEU A 100 -1.96 -16.74 18.69
N GLY A 101 -1.94 -17.78 19.52
CA GLY A 101 -3.12 -18.34 20.17
C GLY A 101 -3.88 -17.32 21.02
N ARG A 102 -3.18 -16.49 21.78
CA ARG A 102 -3.83 -15.40 22.55
C ARG A 102 -4.56 -14.39 21.66
N HIS A 103 -3.96 -13.99 20.55
CA HIS A 103 -4.62 -13.08 19.61
C HIS A 103 -5.82 -13.73 18.90
N MET A 104 -5.72 -15.03 18.59
CA MET A 104 -6.84 -15.77 17.99
C MET A 104 -8.01 -15.91 18.98
N ALA A 105 -7.74 -16.24 20.25
CA ALA A 105 -8.76 -16.29 21.29
C ALA A 105 -9.51 -14.95 21.43
N HIS A 106 -8.76 -13.85 21.46
CA HIS A 106 -9.35 -12.50 21.51
C HIS A 106 -10.21 -12.20 20.27
N ILE A 107 -9.76 -12.58 19.07
CA ILE A 107 -10.57 -12.41 17.86
C ILE A 107 -11.86 -13.22 17.92
N TYR A 108 -11.82 -14.47 18.38
CA TYR A 108 -13.01 -15.32 18.48
C TYR A 108 -14.02 -14.82 19.53
N GLU A 109 -13.54 -14.29 20.66
CA GLU A 109 -14.41 -13.64 21.65
C GLU A 109 -15.13 -12.43 21.05
N TRP A 110 -14.38 -11.52 20.43
CA TRP A 110 -14.93 -10.35 19.75
C TRP A 110 -15.84 -10.72 18.55
N ALA A 111 -15.57 -11.82 17.85
CA ALA A 111 -16.39 -12.28 16.72
C ALA A 111 -17.84 -12.59 17.11
N ASN A 112 -18.09 -12.96 18.38
CA ASN A 112 -19.43 -13.23 18.92
C ASN A 112 -20.19 -11.95 19.31
N GLU A 113 -19.49 -10.82 19.47
CA GLU A 113 -20.05 -9.57 19.96
C GLU A 113 -20.18 -8.50 18.85
N THR A 114 -19.37 -8.61 17.80
CA THR A 114 -19.30 -7.58 16.76
C THR A 114 -20.54 -7.56 15.87
N GLU A 115 -21.11 -6.37 15.66
CA GLU A 115 -22.22 -6.14 14.72
C GLU A 115 -21.73 -5.87 13.29
N THR A 116 -20.50 -5.36 13.14
CA THR A 116 -19.95 -4.91 11.84
C THR A 116 -18.88 -5.81 11.29
N GLY A 117 -18.23 -6.61 12.13
CA GLY A 117 -17.06 -7.40 11.77
C GLY A 117 -15.88 -6.59 11.25
N ASP A 118 -15.90 -5.26 11.39
CA ASP A 118 -14.84 -4.35 10.92
C ASP A 118 -13.63 -4.45 11.85
N ARG A 119 -12.48 -4.84 11.30
CA ARG A 119 -11.20 -4.96 12.00
C ARG A 119 -10.88 -3.78 12.90
N ASP A 120 -11.23 -2.59 12.43
CA ASP A 120 -10.91 -1.36 13.14
C ASP A 120 -11.74 -1.17 14.43
N SER A 121 -12.83 -1.93 14.63
CA SER A 121 -13.61 -1.94 15.85
C SER A 121 -13.11 -2.97 16.88
N LEU A 122 -12.08 -3.75 16.53
CA LEU A 122 -11.44 -4.70 17.44
C LEU A 122 -10.45 -3.98 18.35
N GLU A 123 -10.77 -3.88 19.64
CA GLU A 123 -9.94 -3.26 20.68
C GLU A 123 -9.63 -4.25 21.82
N PRO A 124 -8.34 -4.41 22.17
CA PRO A 124 -7.13 -3.89 21.51
C PRO A 124 -6.93 -4.53 20.15
N GLY A 125 -6.32 -3.77 19.21
CA GLY A 125 -6.05 -4.27 17.86
C GLY A 125 -5.10 -5.47 17.85
N VAL A 126 -5.19 -6.29 16.80
CA VAL A 126 -4.38 -7.50 16.64
C VAL A 126 -3.38 -7.36 15.49
N PRO A 127 -2.23 -8.06 15.55
CA PRO A 127 -1.25 -8.11 14.46
C PRO A 127 -1.83 -8.68 13.16
N ASP A 128 -1.30 -8.22 12.02
CA ASP A 128 -1.73 -8.67 10.69
C ASP A 128 -1.68 -10.18 10.51
N LEU A 129 -0.71 -10.85 11.13
CA LEU A 129 -0.55 -12.30 11.04
C LEU A 129 -1.76 -13.04 11.64
N ALA A 130 -2.27 -12.56 12.77
CA ALA A 130 -3.46 -13.13 13.41
C ALA A 130 -4.72 -12.79 12.59
N TRP A 131 -4.86 -11.53 12.16
CA TRP A 131 -6.02 -11.09 11.39
C TRP A 131 -6.20 -11.84 10.06
N ARG A 132 -5.09 -12.16 9.35
CA ARG A 132 -5.13 -12.94 8.10
C ARG A 132 -5.70 -14.36 8.26
N GLN A 133 -5.72 -14.92 9.47
CA GLN A 133 -6.31 -16.23 9.71
C GLN A 133 -7.85 -16.20 9.62
N VAL A 134 -8.46 -15.05 9.88
CA VAL A 134 -9.91 -14.86 9.94
C VAL A 134 -10.46 -13.91 8.86
N SER A 135 -9.65 -13.47 7.94
CA SER A 135 -10.05 -12.55 6.86
C SER A 135 -9.71 -13.12 5.48
N VAL A 136 -10.37 -12.63 4.44
CA VAL A 136 -10.16 -13.06 3.04
C VAL A 136 -9.95 -11.86 2.12
N GLY A 137 -9.09 -12.04 1.12
CA GLY A 137 -8.95 -11.08 0.02
C GLY A 137 -10.11 -11.16 -0.98
N ALA A 138 -10.20 -10.17 -1.89
CA ALA A 138 -11.24 -10.14 -2.92
C ALA A 138 -11.19 -11.37 -3.84
N LYS A 139 -10.00 -11.80 -4.23
CA LYS A 139 -9.77 -12.95 -5.12
C LYS A 139 -9.98 -14.30 -4.42
N GLU A 140 -9.72 -14.39 -3.12
CA GLU A 140 -9.91 -15.58 -2.32
C GLU A 140 -11.39 -15.82 -1.96
N CYS A 141 -12.20 -14.77 -1.90
CA CYS A 141 -13.60 -14.85 -1.53
C CYS A 141 -14.44 -15.49 -2.63
N ILE A 142 -15.26 -16.49 -2.26
CA ILE A 142 -16.14 -17.22 -3.18
C ILE A 142 -17.42 -16.46 -3.56
N GLY A 143 -17.67 -15.30 -2.97
CA GLY A 143 -18.86 -14.48 -3.20
C GLY A 143 -20.08 -14.92 -2.40
N ALA A 144 -21.01 -13.98 -2.16
CA ALA A 144 -22.18 -14.19 -1.29
C ALA A 144 -23.07 -15.35 -1.76
N ASN A 145 -23.31 -15.46 -3.07
CA ASN A 145 -24.22 -16.47 -3.64
C ASN A 145 -23.73 -17.91 -3.46
N ARG A 146 -22.45 -18.12 -3.20
CA ARG A 146 -21.82 -19.44 -3.05
C ARG A 146 -21.30 -19.70 -1.64
N CYS A 147 -21.35 -18.70 -0.76
CA CYS A 147 -20.86 -18.80 0.61
C CYS A 147 -22.00 -19.19 1.55
N PRO A 148 -21.83 -20.19 2.42
CA PRO A 148 -22.84 -20.54 3.44
C PRO A 148 -23.23 -19.37 4.35
N PHE A 149 -22.33 -18.41 4.53
CA PHE A 149 -22.54 -17.22 5.34
C PHE A 149 -22.85 -15.97 4.52
N GLY A 150 -23.30 -16.10 3.26
CA GLY A 150 -23.48 -14.96 2.35
C GLY A 150 -24.46 -13.92 2.86
N ASP A 151 -25.55 -14.33 3.48
CA ASP A 151 -26.58 -13.43 4.00
C ASP A 151 -26.14 -12.66 5.25
N SER A 152 -25.35 -13.27 6.10
CA SER A 152 -24.80 -12.68 7.34
C SER A 152 -23.40 -12.07 7.16
N CYS A 153 -22.80 -12.16 5.97
CA CYS A 153 -21.46 -11.69 5.68
C CYS A 153 -21.31 -10.19 5.92
N PHE A 154 -20.43 -9.80 6.85
CA PHE A 154 -20.21 -8.40 7.19
C PHE A 154 -19.80 -7.52 6.00
N ALA A 155 -18.94 -8.02 5.11
CA ALA A 155 -18.57 -7.32 3.91
C ALA A 155 -19.77 -7.11 2.95
N GLU A 156 -20.68 -8.06 2.84
CA GLU A 156 -21.89 -7.93 2.02
C GLU A 156 -22.95 -7.04 2.66
N LEU A 157 -23.05 -7.05 3.98
CA LEU A 157 -23.90 -6.11 4.72
C LEU A 157 -23.42 -4.66 4.50
N ALA A 158 -22.10 -4.43 4.59
CA ALA A 158 -21.52 -3.13 4.28
C ALA A 158 -21.78 -2.69 2.84
N ARG A 159 -21.69 -3.61 1.85
CA ARG A 159 -22.01 -3.36 0.44
C ARG A 159 -23.49 -3.02 0.22
N ARG A 160 -24.40 -3.76 0.87
CA ARG A 160 -25.84 -3.47 0.78
C ARG A 160 -26.14 -2.06 1.31
N LYS A 161 -25.56 -1.69 2.46
CA LYS A 161 -25.69 -0.36 3.01
C LYS A 161 -25.14 0.73 2.07
N ALA A 162 -24.04 0.44 1.37
CA ALA A 162 -23.39 1.37 0.46
C ALA A 162 -24.21 1.67 -0.81
N ARG A 163 -25.18 0.82 -1.19
CA ARG A 163 -26.03 1.02 -2.38
C ARG A 163 -27.12 2.05 -2.19
N ASP A 164 -27.47 2.35 -0.95
CA ASP A 164 -28.62 3.19 -0.60
C ASP A 164 -28.18 4.54 -0.02
N VAL A 165 -26.97 5.03 -0.37
CA VAL A 165 -26.43 6.30 0.13
C VAL A 165 -25.93 7.20 -1.00
N ASP A 166 -25.95 8.52 -0.77
CA ASP A 166 -25.47 9.53 -1.73
C ASP A 166 -23.95 9.47 -1.91
N VAL A 167 -23.20 9.14 -0.82
CA VAL A 167 -21.72 9.15 -0.84
C VAL A 167 -21.17 7.87 -0.23
N VAL A 168 -20.32 7.17 -0.97
CA VAL A 168 -19.54 6.06 -0.47
C VAL A 168 -18.07 6.47 -0.31
N VAL A 169 -17.55 6.33 0.91
CA VAL A 169 -16.14 6.56 1.22
C VAL A 169 -15.39 5.24 1.16
N THR A 170 -14.35 5.20 0.35
CA THR A 170 -13.50 4.01 0.16
C THR A 170 -12.01 4.37 0.16
N ASN A 171 -11.13 3.40 -0.09
CA ASN A 171 -9.71 3.64 -0.31
C ASN A 171 -9.28 3.31 -1.75
N HIS A 172 -8.10 3.82 -2.14
CA HIS A 172 -7.55 3.59 -3.48
C HIS A 172 -7.37 2.11 -3.81
N ALA A 173 -7.09 1.26 -2.81
CA ALA A 173 -6.97 -0.18 -3.02
C ALA A 173 -8.30 -0.83 -3.44
N LEU A 174 -9.43 -0.44 -2.80
CA LEU A 174 -10.73 -0.97 -3.19
C LEU A 174 -11.22 -0.39 -4.51
N LEU A 175 -10.97 0.90 -4.78
CA LEU A 175 -11.22 1.52 -6.08
C LEU A 175 -10.42 0.80 -7.19
N ALA A 176 -9.15 0.44 -6.92
CA ALA A 176 -8.34 -0.33 -7.86
C ALA A 176 -8.91 -1.74 -8.10
N VAL A 177 -9.37 -2.42 -7.06
CA VAL A 177 -10.02 -3.74 -7.17
C VAL A 177 -11.27 -3.65 -8.04
N ASP A 178 -12.10 -2.64 -7.84
CA ASP A 178 -13.31 -2.40 -8.62
C ASP A 178 -13.00 -2.15 -10.10
N ALA A 179 -12.02 -1.29 -10.37
CA ALA A 179 -11.59 -0.98 -11.73
C ALA A 179 -10.91 -2.17 -12.44
N MET A 180 -10.19 -3.05 -11.73
CA MET A 180 -9.40 -4.15 -12.33
C MET A 180 -10.17 -5.45 -12.48
N LEU A 181 -11.10 -5.73 -11.58
CA LEU A 181 -11.91 -6.94 -11.62
C LEU A 181 -13.24 -6.60 -12.31
N ASP A 182 -13.68 -7.41 -13.29
CA ASP A 182 -15.01 -7.27 -13.91
C ASP A 182 -16.14 -7.65 -12.91
N ILE A 183 -15.95 -7.30 -11.64
CA ILE A 183 -16.87 -7.55 -10.54
C ILE A 183 -17.17 -6.19 -9.92
N ASN A 184 -18.39 -5.67 -10.14
CA ASN A 184 -18.85 -4.43 -9.52
C ASN A 184 -18.81 -4.56 -7.98
N VAL A 185 -17.71 -4.14 -7.40
CA VAL A 185 -17.49 -4.16 -5.94
C VAL A 185 -18.14 -2.94 -5.31
N LEU A 186 -17.96 -1.78 -5.93
CA LEU A 186 -18.62 -0.52 -5.57
C LEU A 186 -20.04 -0.46 -6.15
N PRO A 187 -20.96 0.34 -5.58
CA PRO A 187 -22.24 0.63 -6.21
C PRO A 187 -22.07 1.32 -7.56
N ASP A 188 -23.11 1.29 -8.40
CA ASP A 188 -23.10 2.02 -9.66
C ASP A 188 -22.86 3.52 -9.41
N HIS A 189 -21.91 4.10 -10.13
CA HIS A 189 -21.48 5.47 -9.93
C HIS A 189 -20.95 6.08 -11.23
N ASP A 190 -21.06 7.38 -11.36
CA ASP A 190 -20.59 8.17 -12.50
C ASP A 190 -19.61 9.28 -12.08
N VAL A 191 -19.48 9.52 -10.78
CA VAL A 191 -18.53 10.51 -10.22
C VAL A 191 -17.62 9.86 -9.19
N VAL A 192 -16.32 10.03 -9.38
CA VAL A 192 -15.28 9.55 -8.46
C VAL A 192 -14.40 10.71 -8.01
N ILE A 193 -14.31 10.95 -6.72
CA ILE A 193 -13.41 11.92 -6.11
C ILE A 193 -12.24 11.15 -5.47
N ILE A 194 -11.04 11.45 -5.90
CA ILE A 194 -9.81 10.78 -5.41
C ILE A 194 -8.99 11.80 -4.65
N ASP A 195 -8.99 11.69 -3.33
CA ASP A 195 -8.15 12.49 -2.45
C ASP A 195 -6.78 11.83 -2.29
N GLU A 196 -5.73 12.64 -2.11
CA GLU A 196 -4.34 12.21 -2.14
C GLU A 196 -4.02 11.41 -3.43
N ALA A 197 -4.53 11.93 -4.57
CA ALA A 197 -4.46 11.27 -5.87
C ALA A 197 -3.02 10.94 -6.34
N HIS A 198 -2.02 11.60 -5.78
CA HIS A 198 -0.61 11.31 -6.03
C HIS A 198 -0.18 9.88 -5.66
N GLU A 199 -0.96 9.18 -4.81
CA GLU A 199 -0.71 7.78 -4.44
C GLU A 199 -1.40 6.76 -5.37
N LEU A 200 -2.26 7.22 -6.28
CA LEU A 200 -3.10 6.34 -7.09
C LEU A 200 -2.29 5.36 -7.94
N ASP A 201 -1.25 5.82 -8.63
CA ASP A 201 -0.38 4.99 -9.48
C ASP A 201 0.30 3.88 -8.68
N ASP A 202 0.88 4.22 -7.54
CA ASP A 202 1.58 3.25 -6.68
C ASP A 202 0.60 2.23 -6.09
N ARG A 203 -0.61 2.65 -5.71
CA ARG A 203 -1.63 1.75 -5.17
C ARG A 203 -2.16 0.78 -6.21
N ILE A 204 -2.45 1.25 -7.41
CA ILE A 204 -2.89 0.39 -8.51
C ILE A 204 -1.77 -0.55 -8.93
N THR A 205 -0.54 -0.06 -9.08
CA THR A 205 0.62 -0.91 -9.37
C THR A 205 0.79 -2.01 -8.32
N SER A 206 0.66 -1.68 -7.03
CA SER A 206 0.73 -2.65 -5.93
C SER A 206 -0.35 -3.72 -6.03
N MET A 207 -1.58 -3.34 -6.39
CA MET A 207 -2.70 -4.29 -6.57
C MET A 207 -2.55 -5.16 -7.82
N ALA A 208 -1.94 -4.62 -8.88
CA ALA A 208 -1.65 -5.34 -10.12
C ALA A 208 -0.40 -6.23 -10.03
N THR A 209 0.39 -6.08 -8.95
CA THR A 209 1.57 -6.92 -8.70
C THR A 209 1.14 -8.29 -8.18
N THR A 210 1.61 -9.33 -8.84
CA THR A 210 1.42 -10.71 -8.40
C THR A 210 2.76 -11.36 -8.05
N GLU A 211 2.72 -12.39 -7.19
CA GLU A 211 3.93 -13.10 -6.76
C GLU A 211 3.73 -14.62 -6.83
N ILE A 212 4.80 -15.33 -7.11
CA ILE A 212 4.85 -16.79 -7.08
C ILE A 212 6.07 -17.26 -6.24
N GLY A 213 5.83 -18.13 -5.29
CA GLY A 213 6.84 -18.64 -4.37
C GLY A 213 6.51 -20.02 -3.84
N VAL A 214 7.52 -20.77 -3.43
CA VAL A 214 7.42 -22.18 -3.01
C VAL A 214 6.43 -22.40 -1.87
N THR A 215 6.39 -21.50 -0.91
CA THR A 215 5.49 -21.60 0.26
C THR A 215 4.03 -21.61 -0.16
N ALA A 216 3.63 -20.68 -1.07
CA ALA A 216 2.26 -20.58 -1.57
C ALA A 216 1.88 -21.80 -2.41
N LEU A 217 2.80 -22.30 -3.26
CA LEU A 217 2.59 -23.52 -4.07
C LEU A 217 2.35 -24.73 -3.19
N ASN A 218 3.23 -24.95 -2.18
CA ASN A 218 3.09 -26.06 -1.24
C ASN A 218 1.79 -25.99 -0.41
N MET A 219 1.38 -24.80 0.00
CA MET A 219 0.09 -24.60 0.71
C MET A 219 -1.09 -24.99 -0.19
N SER A 220 -1.10 -24.53 -1.44
CA SER A 220 -2.14 -24.89 -2.41
C SER A 220 -2.21 -26.38 -2.68
N ALA A 221 -1.06 -27.03 -2.86
CA ALA A 221 -0.99 -28.48 -3.07
C ALA A 221 -1.55 -29.26 -1.87
N ARG A 222 -1.14 -28.90 -0.64
CA ARG A 222 -1.64 -29.57 0.59
C ARG A 222 -3.14 -29.39 0.79
N ARG A 223 -3.69 -28.20 0.50
CA ARG A 223 -5.14 -27.96 0.54
C ARG A 223 -5.85 -28.82 -0.50
N ALA A 224 -5.29 -28.93 -1.71
CA ALA A 224 -5.85 -29.77 -2.77
C ALA A 224 -5.86 -31.25 -2.40
N GLY A 225 -4.82 -31.77 -1.75
CA GLY A 225 -4.78 -33.15 -1.26
C GLY A 225 -5.91 -33.50 -0.33
N LYS A 226 -6.29 -32.58 0.58
CA LYS A 226 -7.47 -32.75 1.49
C LYS A 226 -8.81 -32.78 0.71
N LEU A 227 -8.87 -32.15 -0.45
CA LEU A 227 -10.07 -32.07 -1.28
C LEU A 227 -10.15 -33.16 -2.37
N GLY A 228 -9.20 -34.10 -2.40
CA GLY A 228 -9.18 -35.22 -3.35
C GLY A 228 -8.55 -34.85 -4.68
N ALA A 229 -7.30 -34.41 -4.66
CA ALA A 229 -6.55 -33.95 -5.85
C ALA A 229 -6.07 -35.07 -6.78
N GLU A 230 -6.39 -36.34 -6.50
CA GLU A 230 -6.07 -37.50 -7.36
C GLU A 230 -4.54 -37.64 -7.66
N GLY A 231 -3.66 -37.32 -6.68
CA GLY A 231 -2.20 -37.36 -6.82
C GLY A 231 -1.59 -36.21 -7.63
N ARG A 232 -2.38 -35.19 -8.02
CA ARG A 232 -1.89 -33.97 -8.70
C ARG A 232 -1.29 -32.98 -7.74
N ASP A 233 -1.69 -33.04 -6.49
CA ASP A 233 -1.09 -32.32 -5.37
C ASP A 233 0.38 -32.74 -5.14
N GLU A 234 0.67 -34.05 -5.16
CA GLU A 234 2.05 -34.57 -5.05
C GLU A 234 2.91 -34.10 -6.24
N LYS A 235 2.35 -34.12 -7.47
CA LYS A 235 3.06 -33.60 -8.65
C LYS A 235 3.39 -32.12 -8.53
N LEU A 236 2.47 -31.30 -8.02
CA LEU A 236 2.72 -29.89 -7.83
C LEU A 236 3.79 -29.66 -6.74
N ILE A 237 3.82 -30.49 -5.68
CA ILE A 237 4.87 -30.45 -4.65
C ILE A 237 6.24 -30.76 -5.25
N ASP A 238 6.33 -31.76 -6.14
CA ASP A 238 7.59 -32.10 -6.80
C ASP A 238 8.09 -30.96 -7.68
N VAL A 239 7.21 -30.38 -8.51
CA VAL A 239 7.55 -29.21 -9.34
C VAL A 239 7.90 -27.99 -8.47
N ALA A 240 7.21 -27.78 -7.35
CA ALA A 240 7.54 -26.69 -6.40
C ALA A 240 8.92 -26.89 -5.76
N ARG A 241 9.35 -28.13 -5.54
CA ARG A 241 10.70 -28.45 -5.05
C ARG A 241 11.77 -28.17 -6.10
N GLU A 242 11.53 -28.53 -7.36
CA GLU A 242 12.42 -28.16 -8.48
C GLU A 242 12.51 -26.63 -8.62
N TRP A 243 11.38 -25.95 -8.55
CA TRP A 243 11.29 -24.49 -8.53
C TRP A 243 12.18 -23.89 -7.43
N GLU A 244 12.08 -24.38 -6.20
CA GLU A 244 12.89 -23.88 -5.08
C GLU A 244 14.40 -24.04 -5.34
N GLN A 245 14.83 -25.18 -5.89
CA GLN A 245 16.23 -25.43 -6.23
C GLN A 245 16.73 -24.46 -7.32
N VAL A 246 15.93 -24.25 -8.36
CA VAL A 246 16.28 -23.30 -9.42
C VAL A 246 16.35 -21.88 -8.88
N MET A 247 15.37 -21.47 -8.06
CA MET A 247 15.30 -20.13 -7.48
C MET A 247 16.46 -19.82 -6.53
N MET A 248 17.08 -20.81 -5.88
CA MET A 248 18.31 -20.61 -5.10
C MET A 248 19.51 -20.17 -5.95
N SER A 249 19.49 -20.41 -7.25
CA SER A 249 20.54 -20.00 -8.19
C SER A 249 20.29 -18.63 -8.84
N ILE A 250 19.14 -18.01 -8.57
CA ILE A 250 18.74 -16.74 -9.15
C ILE A 250 19.09 -15.60 -8.19
N ASP A 251 19.88 -14.66 -8.66
CA ASP A 251 20.21 -13.47 -7.89
C ASP A 251 18.97 -12.57 -7.72
N PRO A 252 18.79 -11.96 -6.53
CA PRO A 252 17.73 -11.00 -6.30
C PRO A 252 17.86 -9.78 -7.23
N GLY A 253 16.75 -9.28 -7.70
CA GLY A 253 16.69 -8.09 -8.57
C GLY A 253 15.90 -8.34 -9.85
N ARG A 254 15.93 -7.34 -10.73
CA ARG A 254 15.18 -7.36 -11.99
C ARG A 254 15.74 -8.40 -12.96
N LEU A 255 14.84 -9.16 -13.56
CA LEU A 255 15.15 -10.04 -14.68
C LEU A 255 14.93 -9.27 -15.99
N THR A 256 16.02 -9.02 -16.73
CA THR A 256 15.96 -8.42 -18.08
C THR A 256 15.83 -9.50 -19.17
N THR A 257 16.24 -10.71 -18.86
CA THR A 257 16.07 -11.91 -19.68
C THR A 257 15.67 -13.05 -18.77
N LEU A 258 14.87 -13.99 -19.26
CA LEU A 258 14.52 -15.18 -18.49
C LEU A 258 15.69 -16.18 -18.54
N PRO A 259 16.32 -16.52 -17.39
CA PRO A 259 17.34 -17.54 -17.34
C PRO A 259 16.84 -18.86 -17.96
N GLU A 260 17.68 -19.53 -18.76
CA GLU A 260 17.30 -20.75 -19.47
C GLU A 260 16.79 -21.85 -18.54
N VAL A 261 17.34 -21.94 -17.32
CA VAL A 261 16.95 -22.91 -16.29
C VAL A 261 15.56 -22.64 -15.69
N LEU A 262 15.05 -21.40 -15.75
CA LEU A 262 13.74 -21.03 -15.21
C LEU A 262 12.58 -21.37 -16.13
N ARG A 263 12.76 -21.28 -17.44
CA ARG A 263 11.65 -21.48 -18.40
C ARG A 263 11.01 -22.86 -18.29
N PRO A 264 11.75 -23.99 -18.30
CA PRO A 264 11.13 -25.31 -18.17
C PRO A 264 10.32 -25.47 -16.88
N THR A 265 10.86 -24.96 -15.77
CA THR A 265 10.22 -25.07 -14.46
C THR A 265 8.95 -24.20 -14.38
N LEU A 266 8.96 -22.98 -14.98
CA LEU A 266 7.76 -22.14 -15.08
C LEU A 266 6.68 -22.81 -15.93
N VAL A 267 7.04 -23.43 -17.05
CA VAL A 267 6.08 -24.18 -17.89
C VAL A 267 5.50 -25.37 -17.11
N ALA A 268 6.35 -26.13 -16.41
CA ALA A 268 5.89 -27.23 -15.57
C ALA A 268 4.97 -26.78 -14.43
N LEU A 269 5.26 -25.61 -13.80
CA LEU A 269 4.39 -24.99 -12.81
C LEU A 269 3.05 -24.59 -13.41
N GLN A 270 3.05 -23.95 -14.58
CA GLN A 270 1.81 -23.54 -15.27
C GLN A 270 0.93 -24.75 -15.56
N ASP A 271 1.50 -25.81 -16.13
CA ASP A 271 0.78 -27.05 -16.42
C ASP A 271 0.26 -27.73 -15.15
N GLY A 272 1.08 -27.82 -14.10
CA GLY A 272 0.72 -28.40 -12.82
C GLY A 272 -0.43 -27.67 -12.15
N LEU A 273 -0.34 -26.34 -12.10
CA LEU A 273 -1.39 -25.48 -11.54
C LEU A 273 -2.69 -25.59 -12.32
N TRP A 274 -2.63 -25.57 -13.65
CA TRP A 274 -3.82 -25.75 -14.50
C TRP A 274 -4.48 -27.12 -14.30
N GLN A 275 -3.70 -28.21 -14.31
CA GLN A 275 -4.21 -29.56 -14.07
C GLN A 275 -4.86 -29.69 -12.69
N LEU A 276 -4.24 -29.13 -11.66
CA LEU A 276 -4.76 -29.16 -10.31
C LEU A 276 -6.04 -28.33 -10.20
N GLN A 277 -6.06 -27.13 -10.79
CA GLN A 277 -7.24 -26.26 -10.84
C GLN A 277 -8.41 -26.95 -11.53
N GLN A 278 -8.19 -27.63 -12.67
CA GLN A 278 -9.24 -28.39 -13.39
C GLN A 278 -9.79 -29.55 -12.54
N THR A 279 -8.97 -30.19 -11.72
CA THR A 279 -9.40 -31.28 -10.84
C THR A 279 -10.20 -30.75 -9.66
N ILE A 280 -9.69 -29.73 -9.00
CA ILE A 280 -10.34 -29.12 -7.84
C ILE A 280 -11.60 -28.36 -8.25
N GLY A 281 -11.64 -27.72 -9.42
CA GLY A 281 -12.82 -27.00 -9.93
C GLY A 281 -14.02 -27.90 -10.24
N ARG A 282 -13.82 -29.22 -10.35
CA ARG A 282 -14.91 -30.20 -10.54
C ARG A 282 -15.39 -30.69 -9.19
N ALA A 283 -16.43 -30.05 -8.65
CA ALA A 283 -17.05 -30.52 -7.41
C ALA A 283 -17.76 -31.85 -7.63
N PRO A 284 -17.70 -32.81 -6.66
CA PRO A 284 -18.52 -34.00 -6.66
C PRO A 284 -20.00 -33.65 -6.66
N GLU A 285 -20.83 -34.52 -7.27
CA GLU A 285 -22.26 -34.34 -7.33
C GLU A 285 -22.87 -34.30 -5.92
N GLY A 286 -23.64 -33.24 -5.63
CA GLY A 286 -24.25 -33.03 -4.31
C GLY A 286 -23.34 -32.42 -3.25
N GLU A 287 -22.07 -32.19 -3.48
CA GLU A 287 -21.14 -31.58 -2.50
C GLU A 287 -21.66 -30.22 -1.99
N ALA A 288 -22.16 -29.37 -2.86
CA ALA A 288 -22.68 -28.05 -2.49
C ALA A 288 -23.86 -28.12 -1.50
N ALA A 289 -24.69 -29.17 -1.59
CA ALA A 289 -25.85 -29.37 -0.72
C ALA A 289 -25.51 -30.12 0.56
N ASN A 290 -24.61 -31.10 0.47
CA ASN A 290 -24.31 -32.02 1.60
C ASN A 290 -23.12 -31.55 2.45
N GLU A 291 -22.14 -30.88 1.83
CA GLU A 291 -20.88 -30.41 2.45
C GLU A 291 -20.58 -28.97 2.01
N PRO A 292 -21.42 -27.99 2.35
CA PRO A 292 -21.30 -26.62 1.84
C PRO A 292 -19.97 -25.94 2.19
N GLU A 293 -19.40 -26.25 3.35
CA GLU A 293 -18.10 -25.70 3.77
C GLU A 293 -16.95 -26.25 2.93
N ARG A 294 -16.96 -27.56 2.63
CA ARG A 294 -15.98 -28.20 1.77
C ARG A 294 -16.09 -27.70 0.32
N HIS A 295 -17.31 -27.50 -0.16
CA HIS A 295 -17.56 -26.89 -1.46
C HIS A 295 -17.01 -25.46 -1.52
N ALA A 296 -17.22 -24.66 -0.49
CA ALA A 296 -16.67 -23.32 -0.38
C ALA A 296 -15.13 -23.29 -0.37
N GLU A 297 -14.50 -24.23 0.36
CA GLU A 297 -13.04 -24.40 0.39
C GLU A 297 -12.50 -24.78 -1.00
N ARG A 298 -13.20 -25.66 -1.72
CA ARG A 298 -12.86 -26.07 -3.10
C ARG A 298 -12.89 -24.89 -4.07
N LEU A 299 -13.92 -24.05 -4.01
CA LEU A 299 -14.04 -22.85 -4.83
C LEU A 299 -12.96 -21.82 -4.50
N SER A 300 -12.69 -21.60 -3.21
CA SER A 300 -11.62 -20.72 -2.76
C SER A 300 -10.26 -21.18 -3.28
N LEU A 301 -9.97 -22.48 -3.17
CA LEU A 301 -8.71 -23.04 -3.67
C LEU A 301 -8.61 -22.93 -5.20
N ALA A 302 -9.70 -23.21 -5.93
CA ALA A 302 -9.72 -23.09 -7.39
C ALA A 302 -9.39 -21.66 -7.85
N ASN A 303 -9.96 -20.65 -7.19
CA ASN A 303 -9.66 -19.25 -7.47
C ASN A 303 -8.17 -18.93 -7.19
N HIS A 304 -7.62 -19.43 -6.09
CA HIS A 304 -6.22 -19.20 -5.74
C HIS A 304 -5.24 -19.89 -6.70
N LEU A 305 -5.58 -21.12 -7.17
CA LEU A 305 -4.81 -21.83 -8.20
C LEU A 305 -4.83 -21.06 -9.54
N THR A 306 -5.99 -20.48 -9.90
CA THR A 306 -6.09 -19.62 -11.09
C THR A 306 -5.18 -18.40 -10.97
N GLU A 307 -5.17 -17.72 -9.80
CA GLU A 307 -4.28 -16.57 -9.57
C GLU A 307 -2.79 -16.94 -9.70
N GLN A 308 -2.39 -18.10 -9.14
CA GLN A 308 -1.02 -18.59 -9.28
C GLN A 308 -0.68 -18.96 -10.72
N HIS A 309 -1.59 -19.61 -11.44
CA HIS A 309 -1.43 -19.92 -12.86
C HIS A 309 -1.24 -18.64 -13.70
N ASP A 310 -2.08 -17.64 -13.50
CA ASP A 310 -2.02 -16.37 -14.24
C ASP A 310 -0.76 -15.59 -13.93
N ALA A 311 -0.27 -15.63 -12.69
CA ALA A 311 1.03 -15.04 -12.33
C ALA A 311 2.17 -15.68 -13.13
N VAL A 312 2.19 -17.01 -13.25
CA VAL A 312 3.19 -17.74 -14.05
C VAL A 312 3.04 -17.42 -15.53
N ALA A 313 1.80 -17.35 -16.05
CA ALA A 313 1.52 -17.00 -17.44
C ALA A 313 2.03 -15.60 -17.78
N ARG A 314 1.79 -14.60 -16.91
CA ARG A 314 2.32 -13.24 -17.07
C ARG A 314 3.85 -13.21 -17.10
N ILE A 315 4.51 -13.94 -16.21
CA ILE A 315 5.98 -14.05 -16.18
C ILE A 315 6.50 -14.63 -17.50
N LEU A 316 5.89 -15.70 -18.01
CA LEU A 316 6.29 -16.30 -19.29
C LEU A 316 6.03 -15.37 -20.47
N SER A 317 4.94 -14.60 -20.47
CA SER A 317 4.58 -13.63 -21.51
C SER A 317 5.53 -12.42 -21.53
N ALA A 318 6.06 -12.01 -20.38
CA ALA A 318 7.07 -10.95 -20.30
C ALA A 318 8.39 -11.33 -21.00
N PHE A 319 8.62 -12.62 -21.27
CA PHE A 319 9.80 -13.15 -21.95
C PHE A 319 9.39 -14.11 -23.07
N PRO A 320 8.86 -13.62 -24.20
CA PRO A 320 8.47 -14.48 -25.31
C PRO A 320 9.66 -15.34 -25.79
N ALA A 321 9.39 -16.59 -26.12
CA ALA A 321 10.41 -17.43 -26.74
C ALA A 321 10.70 -16.85 -28.13
N HIS A 322 11.92 -16.44 -28.40
CA HIS A 322 12.33 -16.14 -29.76
C HIS A 322 12.11 -17.41 -30.60
N PRO A 323 11.41 -17.35 -31.74
CA PRO A 323 11.41 -18.45 -32.66
C PRO A 323 12.87 -18.77 -32.98
N SER A 324 13.30 -20.01 -32.72
CA SER A 324 14.63 -20.46 -33.09
C SER A 324 14.78 -20.20 -34.59
N LEU A 325 15.67 -19.28 -34.95
CA LEU A 325 16.09 -19.12 -36.33
C LEU A 325 16.58 -20.49 -36.78
N SER A 326 15.87 -21.10 -37.70
CA SER A 326 16.35 -22.29 -38.39
C SER A 326 17.71 -21.97 -38.98
N PRO A 327 18.71 -22.87 -38.96
CA PRO A 327 20.08 -22.60 -39.45
C PRO A 327 20.11 -22.15 -40.92
N ASP A 328 19.01 -22.26 -41.66
CA ASP A 328 18.90 -21.95 -43.08
C ASP A 328 18.45 -20.50 -43.41
N ASP A 329 18.04 -19.67 -42.42
CA ASP A 329 17.61 -18.29 -42.62
C ASP A 329 18.72 -17.22 -42.35
N ALA A 330 19.99 -17.60 -42.39
CA ALA A 330 21.12 -16.71 -42.15
C ALA A 330 21.49 -15.82 -43.34
N THR A 331 20.51 -15.30 -44.07
CA THR A 331 20.77 -14.35 -45.16
C THR A 331 19.85 -13.16 -45.13
N SER A 332 20.03 -12.29 -44.17
CA SER A 332 19.90 -10.82 -44.23
C SER A 332 19.92 -10.30 -42.78
N PRO A 333 20.81 -9.37 -42.39
CA PRO A 333 20.64 -8.65 -41.15
C PRO A 333 19.45 -7.70 -41.32
N GLU A 334 18.30 -8.07 -40.76
CA GLU A 334 17.25 -7.08 -40.54
C GLU A 334 17.82 -5.96 -39.66
N PRO A 335 17.59 -4.69 -40.03
CA PRO A 335 18.04 -3.59 -39.21
C PRO A 335 17.39 -3.73 -37.82
N ALA A 336 18.21 -3.71 -36.77
CA ALA A 336 17.77 -3.72 -35.40
C ALA A 336 16.66 -2.66 -35.25
N THR A 337 15.45 -3.11 -34.92
CA THR A 337 14.29 -2.24 -34.67
C THR A 337 14.69 -1.24 -33.57
N PRO A 338 14.52 0.06 -33.76
CA PRO A 338 14.92 1.03 -32.75
C PRO A 338 14.12 0.75 -31.46
N PRO A 339 14.77 0.83 -30.28
CA PRO A 339 14.09 0.70 -29.01
C PRO A 339 13.06 1.84 -28.86
N GLY A 340 11.79 1.50 -28.92
CA GLY A 340 10.68 2.47 -28.90
C GLY A 340 9.47 2.05 -29.73
N SER A 341 9.54 0.93 -30.46
CA SER A 341 8.39 0.32 -31.12
C SER A 341 7.64 -0.62 -30.16
N ALA A 342 6.39 -0.90 -30.42
CA ALA A 342 5.34 -1.66 -29.73
C ALA A 342 5.70 -2.92 -28.90
N ASP A 343 6.97 -3.24 -28.71
CA ASP A 343 7.51 -4.45 -28.07
C ASP A 343 8.19 -4.18 -26.72
N ALA A 344 7.96 -3.03 -26.04
CA ALA A 344 8.40 -2.89 -24.66
C ALA A 344 7.58 -3.88 -23.80
N PRO A 345 8.21 -4.69 -22.94
CA PRO A 345 7.46 -5.63 -22.10
C PRO A 345 6.45 -4.86 -21.25
N GLU A 346 5.18 -5.22 -21.35
CA GLU A 346 4.11 -4.63 -20.56
C GLU A 346 4.31 -4.89 -19.06
N ASP A 347 4.99 -5.99 -18.72
CA ASP A 347 5.28 -6.44 -17.37
C ASP A 347 6.77 -6.41 -17.02
N VAL A 348 7.06 -6.05 -15.77
CA VAL A 348 8.40 -6.11 -15.14
C VAL A 348 8.46 -7.29 -14.19
N VAL A 349 9.48 -8.14 -14.34
CA VAL A 349 9.68 -9.33 -13.49
C VAL A 349 10.95 -9.18 -12.68
N TRP A 350 10.90 -9.55 -11.41
CA TRP A 350 12.08 -9.54 -10.54
C TRP A 350 12.03 -10.65 -9.48
N ALA A 351 13.21 -11.07 -9.01
CA ALA A 351 13.38 -12.01 -7.90
C ALA A 351 13.55 -11.26 -6.57
N VAL A 352 12.90 -11.76 -5.52
CA VAL A 352 12.99 -11.24 -4.15
C VAL A 352 13.29 -12.39 -3.20
N VAL A 353 14.18 -12.18 -2.24
CA VAL A 353 14.41 -13.10 -1.12
C VAL A 353 13.67 -12.59 0.11
N ASP A 354 12.80 -13.42 0.64
CA ASP A 354 12.13 -13.19 1.92
C ASP A 354 12.66 -14.20 2.94
N GLU A 355 13.04 -13.74 4.14
CA GLU A 355 13.65 -14.60 5.17
C GLU A 355 12.76 -15.77 5.61
N ARG A 356 11.43 -15.63 5.49
CA ARG A 356 10.46 -16.64 5.93
C ARG A 356 9.86 -17.44 4.77
N ARG A 357 9.71 -16.82 3.59
CA ARG A 357 9.01 -17.41 2.44
C ARG A 357 9.96 -17.90 1.34
N GLY A 358 11.27 -17.68 1.51
CA GLY A 358 12.27 -18.02 0.52
C GLY A 358 12.31 -17.08 -0.68
N THR A 359 12.91 -17.53 -1.78
CA THR A 359 13.01 -16.75 -3.01
C THR A 359 11.71 -16.83 -3.81
N MET A 360 11.22 -15.69 -4.28
CA MET A 360 9.97 -15.54 -5.03
C MET A 360 10.21 -14.73 -6.29
N LEU A 361 9.42 -14.96 -7.33
CA LEU A 361 9.27 -14.03 -8.45
C LEU A 361 8.06 -13.14 -8.23
N LYS A 362 8.23 -11.88 -8.61
CA LYS A 362 7.15 -10.88 -8.68
C LYS A 362 7.03 -10.38 -10.10
N VAL A 363 5.80 -10.06 -10.49
CA VAL A 363 5.48 -9.47 -11.78
C VAL A 363 4.51 -8.31 -11.59
N ALA A 364 4.83 -7.15 -12.17
CA ALA A 364 4.01 -5.97 -12.13
C ALA A 364 3.99 -5.25 -13.49
N PRO A 365 2.90 -4.54 -13.83
CA PRO A 365 2.89 -3.74 -15.04
C PRO A 365 3.92 -2.60 -14.95
N LEU A 366 4.59 -2.33 -16.05
CA LEU A 366 5.51 -1.19 -16.18
C LEU A 366 4.80 0.14 -15.95
N SER A 367 3.58 0.27 -16.49
CA SER A 367 2.69 1.42 -16.33
C SER A 367 1.26 0.95 -16.10
N VAL A 368 0.53 1.70 -15.29
CA VAL A 368 -0.91 1.50 -15.07
C VAL A 368 -1.77 2.54 -15.80
N SER A 369 -1.16 3.38 -16.62
CA SER A 369 -1.82 4.48 -17.32
C SER A 369 -2.98 4.03 -18.21
N ASP A 370 -2.78 2.98 -19.02
CA ASP A 370 -3.83 2.46 -19.90
C ASP A 370 -4.96 1.79 -19.13
N LEU A 371 -4.62 1.11 -18.03
CA LEU A 371 -5.59 0.53 -17.12
C LEU A 371 -6.45 1.62 -16.48
N LEU A 372 -5.83 2.67 -15.94
CA LEU A 372 -6.51 3.82 -15.36
C LEU A 372 -7.43 4.49 -16.37
N ARG A 373 -6.93 4.75 -17.58
CA ARG A 373 -7.71 5.39 -18.64
C ARG A 373 -8.92 4.55 -19.00
N SER A 374 -8.72 3.28 -19.41
CA SER A 374 -9.79 2.44 -19.94
C SER A 374 -10.81 1.99 -18.89
N ARG A 375 -10.42 1.90 -17.61
CA ARG A 375 -11.28 1.35 -16.55
C ARG A 375 -11.85 2.40 -15.60
N LEU A 376 -11.24 3.57 -15.52
CA LEU A 376 -11.66 4.63 -14.60
C LEU A 376 -12.05 5.92 -15.33
N PHE A 377 -11.13 6.50 -16.12
CA PHE A 377 -11.35 7.84 -16.68
C PHE A 377 -12.30 7.86 -17.88
N ASP A 378 -12.34 6.80 -18.71
CA ASP A 378 -13.22 6.74 -19.88
C ASP A 378 -14.70 6.52 -19.50
N HIS A 379 -14.99 6.09 -18.26
CA HIS A 379 -16.32 5.76 -17.79
C HIS A 379 -16.90 6.69 -16.72
N ASN A 380 -16.06 7.50 -16.08
CA ASN A 380 -16.46 8.32 -14.94
C ASN A 380 -16.00 9.77 -15.09
N THR A 381 -16.73 10.68 -14.47
CA THR A 381 -16.22 12.00 -14.16
C THR A 381 -15.32 11.91 -12.92
N VAL A 382 -14.03 12.14 -13.12
CA VAL A 382 -13.06 11.95 -12.04
C VAL A 382 -12.49 13.29 -11.58
N VAL A 383 -12.54 13.52 -10.27
CA VAL A 383 -11.92 14.68 -9.61
C VAL A 383 -10.71 14.18 -8.82
N LEU A 384 -9.53 14.60 -9.25
CA LEU A 384 -8.25 14.25 -8.60
C LEU A 384 -7.81 15.42 -7.71
N THR A 385 -7.65 15.20 -6.42
CA THR A 385 -7.23 16.23 -5.47
C THR A 385 -6.05 15.76 -4.61
N SER A 386 -5.12 16.67 -4.34
CA SER A 386 -4.06 16.51 -3.36
C SER A 386 -3.35 17.84 -3.12
N ALA A 387 -2.69 17.96 -1.98
CA ALA A 387 -1.80 19.08 -1.70
C ALA A 387 -0.52 19.11 -2.56
N THR A 388 -0.21 18.02 -3.28
CA THR A 388 1.07 17.79 -3.96
C THR A 388 0.94 17.34 -5.41
N LEU A 389 -0.09 17.81 -6.15
CA LEU A 389 -0.27 17.48 -7.57
C LEU A 389 0.64 18.28 -8.51
N THR A 390 1.10 19.46 -8.08
CA THR A 390 2.05 20.25 -8.86
C THR A 390 3.47 19.81 -8.58
N ILE A 391 4.16 19.36 -9.63
CA ILE A 391 5.56 18.95 -9.56
C ILE A 391 6.35 19.83 -10.52
N GLY A 392 7.40 20.50 -10.03
CA GLY A 392 8.14 21.47 -10.83
C GLY A 392 7.30 22.68 -11.27
N GLY A 393 6.16 22.94 -10.60
CA GLY A 393 5.26 24.06 -10.87
C GLY A 393 4.18 23.80 -11.93
N ASN A 394 3.92 22.53 -12.31
CA ASN A 394 2.84 22.20 -13.25
C ASN A 394 2.21 20.83 -12.94
N PHE A 395 1.03 20.54 -13.52
CA PHE A 395 0.28 19.31 -13.34
C PHE A 395 0.61 18.21 -14.37
N ASN A 396 1.35 18.54 -15.44
CA ASN A 396 1.54 17.65 -16.59
C ASN A 396 2.21 16.32 -16.23
N ALA A 397 3.17 16.34 -15.28
CA ALA A 397 3.85 15.11 -14.87
C ALA A 397 2.88 14.10 -14.24
N MET A 398 1.96 14.58 -13.40
CA MET A 398 0.94 13.73 -12.78
C MET A 398 -0.11 13.27 -13.80
N ALA A 399 -0.60 14.16 -14.65
CA ALA A 399 -1.56 13.80 -15.70
C ALA A 399 -0.99 12.72 -16.65
N ALA A 400 0.30 12.83 -17.01
CA ALA A 400 0.98 11.84 -17.84
C ALA A 400 1.12 10.48 -17.16
N SER A 401 1.41 10.43 -15.84
CA SER A 401 1.50 9.15 -15.10
C SER A 401 0.16 8.41 -15.03
N TRP A 402 -0.95 9.14 -15.06
CA TRP A 402 -2.30 8.58 -15.11
C TRP A 402 -2.81 8.27 -16.53
N GLY A 403 -2.00 8.52 -17.57
CA GLY A 403 -2.39 8.28 -18.96
C GLY A 403 -3.41 9.27 -19.52
N LEU A 404 -3.55 10.46 -18.91
CA LEU A 404 -4.48 11.48 -19.36
C LEU A 404 -3.90 12.26 -20.55
N PRO A 405 -4.55 12.22 -21.73
CA PRO A 405 -4.09 12.96 -22.90
C PRO A 405 -4.12 14.48 -22.68
N ALA A 406 -3.23 15.20 -23.34
CA ALA A 406 -3.26 16.65 -23.31
C ALA A 406 -4.60 17.18 -23.85
N GLY A 407 -5.26 18.03 -23.09
CA GLY A 407 -6.57 18.62 -23.45
C GLY A 407 -7.80 17.79 -23.05
N SER A 408 -7.62 16.63 -22.43
CA SER A 408 -8.74 15.83 -21.88
C SER A 408 -9.04 16.14 -20.39
N TRP A 409 -8.29 17.06 -19.79
CA TRP A 409 -8.41 17.39 -18.37
C TRP A 409 -8.22 18.89 -18.14
N ASP A 410 -8.85 19.38 -17.09
CA ASP A 410 -8.68 20.74 -16.57
C ASP A 410 -7.97 20.72 -15.22
N HIS A 411 -7.43 21.85 -14.80
CA HIS A 411 -6.75 21.97 -13.52
C HIS A 411 -7.10 23.25 -12.79
N LEU A 412 -7.07 23.19 -11.47
CA LEU A 412 -7.26 24.33 -10.60
C LEU A 412 -6.25 24.27 -9.45
N ASP A 413 -5.44 25.31 -9.32
CA ASP A 413 -4.72 25.55 -8.08
C ASP A 413 -5.62 26.40 -7.16
N ALA A 414 -6.19 25.75 -6.15
CA ALA A 414 -7.06 26.39 -5.17
C ALA A 414 -6.29 27.37 -4.24
N GLY A 415 -4.96 27.42 -4.36
CA GLY A 415 -4.08 28.21 -3.51
C GLY A 415 -3.92 27.58 -2.12
N THR A 416 -3.37 28.38 -1.21
CA THR A 416 -3.13 27.95 0.17
C THR A 416 -3.59 29.04 1.16
N PRO A 417 -4.20 28.67 2.29
CA PRO A 417 -4.53 29.63 3.34
C PRO A 417 -3.30 30.11 4.12
N PHE A 418 -2.13 29.47 3.88
CA PHE A 418 -0.88 29.80 4.54
C PHE A 418 -0.08 30.85 3.75
N ASP A 419 0.81 31.58 4.44
CA ASP A 419 1.88 32.36 3.82
C ASP A 419 3.23 31.69 4.13
N PRO A 420 3.66 30.69 3.33
CA PRO A 420 4.84 29.93 3.63
C PRO A 420 6.11 30.79 3.67
N ALA A 421 6.17 31.85 2.88
CA ALA A 421 7.32 32.76 2.83
C ALA A 421 7.54 33.52 4.15
N LYS A 422 6.45 33.82 4.88
CA LYS A 422 6.51 34.48 6.20
C LYS A 422 6.51 33.49 7.37
N SER A 423 5.94 32.31 7.17
CA SER A 423 5.70 31.35 8.24
C SER A 423 6.75 30.28 8.36
N GLY A 424 7.50 29.99 7.28
CA GLY A 424 8.46 28.92 7.24
C GLY A 424 9.81 29.30 6.67
N ILE A 425 10.85 28.66 7.19
CA ILE A 425 12.22 28.76 6.69
C ILE A 425 12.63 27.41 6.11
N LEU A 426 13.13 27.40 4.88
CA LEU A 426 13.82 26.25 4.31
C LEU A 426 15.33 26.42 4.52
N TYR A 427 15.89 25.51 5.29
CA TYR A 427 17.32 25.49 5.62
C TYR A 427 18.05 24.33 4.95
N VAL A 428 19.15 24.63 4.26
CA VAL A 428 20.04 23.62 3.66
C VAL A 428 21.47 23.92 4.09
N PRO A 429 22.06 23.15 5.04
CA PRO A 429 23.41 23.39 5.53
C PRO A 429 24.48 23.06 4.45
N ARG A 430 25.36 24.02 4.15
CA ARG A 430 26.47 23.80 3.18
C ARG A 430 27.65 23.04 3.79
N HIS A 431 27.82 23.12 5.11
CA HIS A 431 28.97 22.58 5.84
C HIS A 431 28.86 21.09 6.16
N VAL A 432 27.65 20.51 6.02
CA VAL A 432 27.48 19.04 6.17
C VAL A 432 28.04 18.31 4.95
N PRO A 433 28.60 17.09 5.12
CA PRO A 433 29.07 16.28 4.01
C PRO A 433 27.90 15.80 3.14
N PHE A 434 28.20 15.32 1.94
CA PHE A 434 27.20 14.60 1.14
C PHE A 434 26.75 13.33 1.87
N PRO A 435 25.46 12.97 1.76
CA PRO A 435 24.97 11.70 2.30
C PRO A 435 25.75 10.51 1.72
N GLY A 436 26.24 9.64 2.60
CA GLY A 436 26.98 8.42 2.27
C GLY A 436 26.11 7.17 2.32
N ARG A 437 26.74 6.02 2.04
CA ARG A 437 26.11 4.69 2.18
C ARG A 437 26.23 4.15 3.61
N ASP A 438 27.22 4.64 4.38
CA ASP A 438 27.60 4.11 5.70
C ASP A 438 26.78 4.70 6.86
N GLY A 439 25.67 5.36 6.55
CA GLY A 439 24.80 5.98 7.54
C GLY A 439 25.01 7.49 7.69
N LEU A 440 24.54 8.04 8.81
CA LEU A 440 24.61 9.47 9.10
C LEU A 440 26.00 9.87 9.60
N HIS A 441 26.56 10.88 8.96
CA HIS A 441 27.87 11.41 9.35
C HIS A 441 27.76 12.22 10.66
N GLU A 442 28.80 12.21 11.52
CA GLU A 442 28.79 12.89 12.81
C GLU A 442 28.51 14.40 12.69
N LYS A 443 29.01 15.07 11.65
CA LYS A 443 28.71 16.50 11.41
C LYS A 443 27.21 16.72 11.12
N THR A 444 26.54 15.78 10.47
CA THR A 444 25.10 15.84 10.21
C THR A 444 24.32 15.65 11.52
N LEU A 445 24.73 14.68 12.35
CA LEU A 445 24.15 14.46 13.68
C LEU A 445 24.37 15.66 14.61
N SER A 446 25.53 16.30 14.53
CA SER A 446 25.83 17.51 15.32
C SER A 446 24.96 18.68 14.87
N GLU A 447 24.75 18.87 13.59
CA GLU A 447 23.82 19.89 13.05
C GLU A 447 22.38 19.63 13.50
N MET A 448 21.91 18.38 13.39
CA MET A 448 20.59 17.99 13.89
C MET A 448 20.44 18.27 15.37
N TYR A 449 21.46 17.96 16.18
CA TYR A 449 21.49 18.26 17.62
C TYR A 449 21.29 19.76 17.91
N GLU A 450 22.08 20.64 17.26
CA GLU A 450 21.97 22.08 17.44
C GLU A 450 20.58 22.64 17.05
N LEU A 451 20.00 22.14 15.97
CA LEU A 451 18.66 22.52 15.53
C LEU A 451 17.59 22.08 16.52
N ILE A 452 17.64 20.83 17.00
CA ILE A 452 16.69 20.25 17.96
C ILE A 452 16.80 21.01 19.31
N MET A 453 18.00 21.29 19.77
CA MET A 453 18.22 22.12 20.99
C MET A 453 17.62 23.52 20.84
N ALA A 454 17.77 24.14 19.66
CA ALA A 454 17.19 25.44 19.39
C ALA A 454 15.65 25.41 19.28
N ALA A 455 15.07 24.29 18.82
CA ALA A 455 13.64 24.06 18.74
C ALA A 455 12.98 23.63 20.06
N GLY A 456 13.77 23.38 21.12
CA GLY A 456 13.25 22.90 22.40
C GLY A 456 12.60 21.50 22.33
N GLY A 457 13.13 20.60 21.52
CA GLY A 457 12.50 19.37 21.08
C GLY A 457 11.65 19.62 19.84
N ARG A 458 10.34 19.62 19.92
CA ARG A 458 9.33 19.98 18.89
C ARG A 458 9.71 19.62 17.45
N THR A 459 10.32 18.42 17.27
CA THR A 459 10.97 18.05 16.02
C THR A 459 10.37 16.77 15.43
N LEU A 460 9.97 16.85 14.17
CA LEU A 460 9.64 15.70 13.33
C LEU A 460 10.86 15.37 12.44
N GLY A 461 11.48 14.21 12.67
CA GLY A 461 12.61 13.71 11.88
C GLY A 461 12.16 12.68 10.85
N LEU A 462 12.31 13.03 9.57
CA LEU A 462 11.91 12.24 8.42
C LEU A 462 13.16 11.64 7.77
N PHE A 463 13.35 10.34 7.94
CA PHE A 463 14.53 9.62 7.48
C PHE A 463 14.23 8.77 6.24
N SER A 464 15.23 8.67 5.38
CA SER A 464 15.16 7.89 4.15
C SER A 464 15.25 6.37 4.36
N SER A 465 15.58 5.93 5.57
CA SER A 465 15.63 4.52 5.94
C SER A 465 15.45 4.32 7.44
N ARG A 466 14.92 3.15 7.83
CA ARG A 466 14.75 2.76 9.23
C ARG A 466 16.08 2.79 9.98
N ARG A 467 17.15 2.25 9.37
CA ARG A 467 18.50 2.28 9.94
C ARG A 467 19.00 3.69 10.23
N ALA A 468 18.73 4.67 9.35
CA ALA A 468 19.10 6.06 9.57
C ALA A 468 18.32 6.69 10.73
N ALA A 469 17.02 6.40 10.85
CA ALA A 469 16.19 6.84 11.96
C ALA A 469 16.67 6.27 13.30
N GLU A 470 16.97 4.97 13.35
CA GLU A 470 17.49 4.27 14.53
C GLU A 470 18.87 4.82 14.94
N GLN A 471 19.79 5.02 13.97
CA GLN A 471 21.11 5.61 14.22
C GLN A 471 21.00 7.04 14.80
N ALA A 472 20.15 7.88 14.22
CA ALA A 472 19.91 9.23 14.72
C ALA A 472 19.32 9.19 16.13
N THR A 473 18.36 8.31 16.37
CA THR A 473 17.72 8.12 17.67
C THR A 473 18.74 7.71 18.73
N GLU A 474 19.56 6.69 18.46
CA GLU A 474 20.56 6.21 19.41
C GLU A 474 21.58 7.28 19.77
N SER A 475 22.07 8.02 18.75
CA SER A 475 23.05 9.09 18.95
C SER A 475 22.47 10.28 19.71
N LEU A 476 21.24 10.71 19.38
CA LEU A 476 20.64 11.94 19.90
C LEU A 476 19.92 11.74 21.23
N ARG A 477 19.31 10.59 21.48
CA ARG A 477 18.62 10.24 22.74
C ARG A 477 19.53 10.37 23.96
N ARG A 478 20.84 10.09 23.82
CA ARG A 478 21.82 10.20 24.89
C ARG A 478 22.30 11.62 25.13
N ARG A 479 22.13 12.53 24.18
CA ARG A 479 22.69 13.89 24.17
C ARG A 479 21.64 14.96 24.42
N LEU A 480 20.39 14.71 24.04
CA LEU A 480 19.27 15.66 24.15
C LEU A 480 18.62 15.56 25.53
N PRO A 481 18.20 16.68 26.12
CA PRO A 481 17.39 16.71 27.35
C PRO A 481 15.89 16.46 27.07
N PHE A 482 15.51 16.04 25.85
CA PHE A 482 14.17 15.84 25.37
C PHE A 482 13.91 14.37 25.08
N ASP A 483 12.63 13.96 25.14
CA ASP A 483 12.23 12.64 24.70
C ASP A 483 12.40 12.50 23.19
N VAL A 484 13.04 11.42 22.77
CA VAL A 484 13.20 11.06 21.36
C VAL A 484 12.47 9.74 21.10
N LEU A 485 11.32 9.81 20.49
CA LEU A 485 10.52 8.67 20.05
C LEU A 485 10.99 8.20 18.69
N CYS A 486 11.01 6.89 18.45
CA CYS A 486 11.37 6.30 17.18
C CYS A 486 10.28 5.35 16.69
N GLN A 487 10.05 5.35 15.41
CA GLN A 487 9.18 4.36 14.75
C GLN A 487 9.64 2.95 15.09
N GLY A 488 8.77 2.18 15.76
CA GLY A 488 9.05 0.84 16.27
C GLY A 488 9.21 0.76 17.79
N ASP A 489 9.29 1.89 18.49
CA ASP A 489 9.26 1.92 19.96
C ASP A 489 7.85 1.55 20.49
N ASP A 490 6.81 1.89 19.72
CA ASP A 490 5.40 1.63 20.04
C ASP A 490 4.55 1.61 18.76
N SER A 491 3.22 1.43 18.87
CA SER A 491 2.30 1.62 17.75
C SER A 491 2.37 3.04 17.21
N MET A 492 2.18 3.21 15.90
CA MET A 492 2.30 4.53 15.27
C MET A 492 1.31 5.55 15.86
N GLY A 493 0.08 5.13 16.13
CA GLY A 493 -0.95 5.98 16.75
C GLY A 493 -0.50 6.48 18.13
N ALA A 494 0.03 5.60 18.99
CA ALA A 494 0.51 5.97 20.32
C ALA A 494 1.71 6.94 20.27
N LEU A 495 2.64 6.72 19.32
CA LEU A 495 3.78 7.61 19.11
C LEU A 495 3.36 9.01 18.66
N VAL A 496 2.42 9.09 17.72
CA VAL A 496 1.87 10.35 17.21
C VAL A 496 1.10 11.09 18.30
N ASP A 497 0.25 10.41 19.04
CA ASP A 497 -0.51 10.95 20.16
C ASP A 497 0.40 11.52 21.26
N ARG A 498 1.47 10.79 21.59
CA ARG A 498 2.46 11.25 22.56
C ARG A 498 3.21 12.48 22.06
N PHE A 499 3.63 12.48 20.80
CA PHE A 499 4.28 13.62 20.16
C PHE A 499 3.37 14.86 20.11
N ALA A 500 2.07 14.67 19.81
CA ALA A 500 1.09 15.75 19.76
C ALA A 500 0.83 16.38 21.15
N LYS A 501 0.83 15.55 22.21
CA LYS A 501 0.52 15.98 23.58
C LYS A 501 1.72 16.56 24.34
N GLN A 502 2.94 16.19 23.95
CA GLN A 502 4.19 16.58 24.66
C GLN A 502 5.02 17.54 23.78
N GLU A 503 4.96 18.83 24.07
CA GLU A 503 5.65 19.86 23.27
C GLU A 503 7.17 19.67 23.17
N ASN A 504 7.84 19.09 24.17
CA ASN A 504 9.29 18.92 24.22
C ASN A 504 9.74 17.53 23.79
N THR A 505 9.20 17.04 22.69
CA THR A 505 9.44 15.69 22.20
C THR A 505 9.90 15.72 20.75
N CYS A 506 10.72 14.75 20.36
CA CYS A 506 11.09 14.48 18.98
C CYS A 506 10.44 13.17 18.53
N LEU A 507 9.98 13.10 17.29
CA LEU A 507 9.49 11.88 16.67
C LEU A 507 10.27 11.59 15.38
N PHE A 508 10.96 10.45 15.34
CA PHE A 508 11.80 10.02 14.23
C PHE A 508 11.22 8.79 13.54
N GLY A 509 11.22 8.79 12.22
CA GLY A 509 10.77 7.64 11.44
C GLY A 509 10.95 7.79 9.93
N THR A 510 10.40 6.84 9.20
CA THR A 510 10.51 6.72 7.75
C THR A 510 9.25 7.19 7.02
N LEU A 511 9.10 6.79 5.77
CA LEU A 511 8.01 7.16 4.86
C LEU A 511 6.60 7.11 5.44
N THR A 512 6.31 6.17 6.33
CA THR A 512 5.02 6.09 7.03
C THR A 512 4.69 7.35 7.83
N LEU A 513 5.71 8.04 8.38
CA LEU A 513 5.54 9.33 9.04
C LEU A 513 5.34 10.49 8.05
N TRP A 514 5.83 10.34 6.81
CA TRP A 514 5.65 11.38 5.80
C TRP A 514 4.19 11.45 5.33
N GLN A 515 3.51 10.31 5.25
CA GLN A 515 2.19 10.17 4.63
C GLN A 515 1.01 10.27 5.62
N GLY A 516 1.16 9.94 6.90
CA GLY A 516 0.02 9.68 7.78
C GLY A 516 -0.06 10.48 9.08
N VAL A 517 0.89 11.40 9.37
CA VAL A 517 0.93 12.10 10.65
C VAL A 517 0.33 13.48 10.54
N ASP A 518 -0.80 13.69 11.24
CA ASP A 518 -1.38 15.01 11.45
C ASP A 518 -1.09 15.48 12.88
N VAL A 519 -0.06 16.29 13.03
CA VAL A 519 0.29 16.89 14.32
C VAL A 519 0.18 18.40 14.21
N PRO A 520 -0.93 18.98 14.64
CA PRO A 520 -1.16 20.41 14.56
C PRO A 520 -0.40 21.19 15.63
N GLY A 521 0.01 22.40 15.27
CA GLY A 521 0.36 23.45 16.20
C GLY A 521 1.76 23.35 16.80
N LYS A 522 1.84 23.68 18.09
CA LYS A 522 3.10 23.96 18.79
C LYS A 522 4.05 22.77 18.96
N SER A 523 3.60 21.55 18.73
CA SER A 523 4.41 20.34 18.91
C SER A 523 5.42 20.11 17.77
N CYS A 524 5.24 20.76 16.60
CA CYS A 524 6.14 20.62 15.46
C CYS A 524 6.58 22.00 14.93
N SER A 525 7.71 22.52 15.39
CA SER A 525 8.34 23.74 14.88
C SER A 525 9.56 23.47 14.00
N LEU A 526 10.00 22.22 13.92
CA LEU A 526 11.15 21.79 13.13
C LEU A 526 10.84 20.45 12.43
N VAL A 527 10.98 20.45 11.12
CA VAL A 527 10.97 19.22 10.31
C VAL A 527 12.38 19.00 9.78
N ILE A 528 12.97 17.85 10.04
CA ILE A 528 14.30 17.47 9.55
C ILE A 528 14.15 16.36 8.53
N MET A 529 14.75 16.51 7.34
CA MET A 529 14.93 15.46 6.35
C MET A 529 16.42 15.11 6.28
N ASP A 530 16.76 13.84 6.48
CA ASP A 530 18.17 13.38 6.50
C ASP A 530 18.88 13.57 5.15
N LYS A 531 18.17 13.35 4.06
CA LYS A 531 18.63 13.56 2.69
C LYS A 531 17.45 13.65 1.71
N ILE A 532 17.74 13.97 0.45
CA ILE A 532 16.76 13.88 -0.64
C ILE A 532 16.31 12.42 -0.75
N PRO A 533 14.99 12.14 -0.66
CA PRO A 533 14.46 10.78 -0.63
C PRO A 533 14.35 10.17 -2.04
N PHE A 534 15.48 10.09 -2.75
CA PHE A 534 15.50 9.35 -4.00
C PHE A 534 15.13 7.89 -3.77
N PRO A 535 14.39 7.28 -4.69
CA PRO A 535 14.10 5.85 -4.62
C PRO A 535 15.40 5.05 -4.66
N ARG A 536 15.35 3.83 -4.19
CA ARG A 536 16.50 2.93 -4.20
C ARG A 536 16.93 2.66 -5.63
N PRO A 537 18.23 2.77 -5.96
CA PRO A 537 18.71 2.53 -7.33
C PRO A 537 18.48 1.10 -7.83
N ASP A 538 18.31 0.16 -6.89
CA ASP A 538 18.08 -1.26 -7.10
C ASP A 538 16.58 -1.64 -7.06
N ASP A 539 15.67 -0.67 -7.01
CA ASP A 539 14.24 -0.93 -7.15
C ASP A 539 13.92 -1.38 -8.59
N PRO A 540 13.44 -2.62 -8.79
CA PRO A 540 13.30 -3.20 -10.11
C PRO A 540 12.31 -2.48 -11.01
N LEU A 541 11.19 -2.03 -10.45
CA LEU A 541 10.12 -1.38 -11.21
C LEU A 541 10.52 0.05 -11.60
N LEU A 542 11.06 0.82 -10.66
CA LEU A 542 11.52 2.19 -10.94
C LEU A 542 12.72 2.21 -11.88
N GLN A 543 13.59 1.19 -11.82
CA GLN A 543 14.66 1.02 -12.79
C GLN A 543 14.10 0.77 -14.20
N ALA A 544 13.10 -0.12 -14.32
CA ALA A 544 12.45 -0.40 -15.61
C ALA A 544 11.74 0.85 -16.17
N ARG A 545 11.00 1.57 -15.33
CA ARG A 545 10.35 2.84 -15.72
C ARG A 545 11.37 3.89 -16.21
N LYS A 546 12.50 4.00 -15.50
CA LYS A 546 13.58 4.91 -15.89
C LYS A 546 14.15 4.53 -17.25
N GLU A 547 14.47 3.26 -17.48
CA GLU A 547 15.02 2.77 -18.74
C GLU A 547 14.04 2.96 -19.91
N ALA A 548 12.75 2.70 -19.69
CA ALA A 548 11.69 2.93 -20.67
C ALA A 548 11.58 4.43 -21.05
N ALA A 549 11.67 5.34 -20.07
CA ALA A 549 11.68 6.77 -20.33
C ALA A 549 12.93 7.19 -21.13
N ASP A 550 14.12 6.69 -20.75
CA ASP A 550 15.38 6.95 -21.45
C ASP A 550 15.33 6.42 -22.91
N ALA A 551 14.79 5.22 -23.13
CA ALA A 551 14.60 4.62 -24.45
C ALA A 551 13.63 5.42 -25.32
N ALA A 552 12.61 6.05 -24.72
CA ALA A 552 11.69 6.95 -25.40
C ALA A 552 12.28 8.38 -25.63
N GLY A 553 13.56 8.58 -25.38
CA GLY A 553 14.25 9.88 -25.57
C GLY A 553 13.93 10.92 -24.49
N ARG A 554 13.30 10.53 -23.39
CA ARG A 554 13.02 11.38 -22.24
C ARG A 554 14.12 11.24 -21.18
N ASN A 555 14.11 12.08 -20.17
CA ASN A 555 15.08 11.98 -19.08
C ASN A 555 14.50 11.13 -17.93
N GLY A 556 14.80 9.83 -17.94
CA GLY A 556 14.25 8.88 -16.95
C GLY A 556 14.64 9.20 -15.50
N PHE A 557 15.81 9.81 -15.26
CA PHE A 557 16.15 10.27 -13.90
C PHE A 557 15.20 11.38 -13.42
N MET A 558 14.92 12.36 -14.27
CA MET A 558 14.04 13.47 -13.92
C MET A 558 12.59 13.01 -13.81
N GLU A 559 12.13 12.18 -14.75
CA GLU A 559 10.75 11.72 -14.83
C GLU A 559 10.40 10.76 -13.68
N VAL A 560 11.30 9.88 -13.29
CA VAL A 560 11.02 8.85 -12.27
C VAL A 560 11.62 9.25 -10.92
N ALA A 561 12.95 9.35 -10.82
CA ALA A 561 13.59 9.49 -9.52
C ALA A 561 13.44 10.90 -8.92
N ALA A 562 13.60 11.95 -9.74
CA ALA A 562 13.49 13.33 -9.25
C ALA A 562 12.02 13.69 -8.94
N THR A 563 11.06 13.23 -9.75
CA THR A 563 9.62 13.39 -9.52
C THR A 563 9.18 12.73 -8.22
N HIS A 564 9.56 11.46 -8.01
CA HIS A 564 9.29 10.75 -6.77
C HIS A 564 9.87 11.47 -5.53
N ALA A 565 11.14 11.91 -5.62
CA ALA A 565 11.78 12.64 -4.54
C ALA A 565 11.11 14.01 -4.28
N ALA A 566 10.70 14.72 -5.33
CA ALA A 566 9.99 16.00 -5.23
C ALA A 566 8.66 15.86 -4.49
N LEU A 567 7.89 14.83 -4.82
CA LEU A 567 6.62 14.52 -4.19
C LEU A 567 6.78 14.27 -2.69
N LEU A 568 7.68 13.36 -2.32
CA LEU A 568 7.96 13.05 -0.92
C LEU A 568 8.47 14.27 -0.14
N MET A 569 9.37 15.04 -0.72
CA MET A 569 9.88 16.27 -0.08
C MET A 569 8.76 17.29 0.14
N ALA A 570 7.85 17.47 -0.82
CA ALA A 570 6.71 18.38 -0.67
C ALA A 570 5.76 17.93 0.45
N GLN A 571 5.45 16.63 0.53
CA GLN A 571 4.66 16.05 1.63
C GLN A 571 5.33 16.28 2.99
N GLY A 572 6.62 15.93 3.11
CA GLY A 572 7.37 16.14 4.36
C GLY A 572 7.45 17.61 4.76
N ALA A 573 7.68 18.52 3.81
CA ALA A 573 7.69 19.96 4.07
C ALA A 573 6.31 20.51 4.48
N GLY A 574 5.25 19.95 3.92
CA GLY A 574 3.86 20.27 4.26
C GLY A 574 3.46 19.90 5.70
N ARG A 575 4.26 19.06 6.39
CA ARG A 575 4.02 18.74 7.81
C ARG A 575 4.28 19.91 8.76
N LEU A 576 5.01 20.93 8.32
CA LEU A 576 5.36 22.07 9.17
C LEU A 576 4.19 23.01 9.45
N LEU A 577 3.34 23.32 8.45
CA LEU A 577 2.26 24.29 8.55
C LEU A 577 0.90 23.58 8.47
N ARG A 578 0.20 23.52 9.60
CA ARG A 578 -1.15 22.93 9.70
C ARG A 578 -2.21 23.97 10.08
N HIS A 579 -1.81 25.00 10.83
CA HIS A 579 -2.64 26.15 11.16
C HIS A 579 -2.02 27.45 10.62
N THR A 580 -2.84 28.44 10.36
CA THR A 580 -2.38 29.75 9.83
C THR A 580 -1.42 30.47 10.80
N THR A 581 -1.44 30.07 12.08
CA THR A 581 -0.56 30.59 13.13
C THR A 581 0.78 29.86 13.23
N ASP A 582 0.93 28.69 12.57
CA ASP A 582 2.14 27.89 12.67
C ASP A 582 3.36 28.61 12.07
N ARG A 583 4.49 28.41 12.70
CA ARG A 583 5.80 28.95 12.30
C ARG A 583 6.87 27.89 12.54
N GLY A 584 7.86 27.81 11.64
CA GLY A 584 8.96 26.89 11.89
C GLY A 584 9.99 26.79 10.78
N VAL A 585 10.74 25.69 10.82
CA VAL A 585 11.85 25.41 9.92
C VAL A 585 11.70 24.02 9.30
N VAL A 586 11.89 23.93 8.00
CA VAL A 586 12.19 22.68 7.29
C VAL A 586 13.69 22.65 7.01
N ALA A 587 14.39 21.70 7.61
CA ALA A 587 15.83 21.52 7.46
C ALA A 587 16.14 20.27 6.64
N ILE A 588 16.78 20.44 5.47
CA ILE A 588 17.16 19.32 4.60
C ILE A 588 18.66 19.15 4.65
N MET A 589 19.12 18.03 5.24
CA MET A 589 20.55 17.75 5.50
C MET A 589 21.32 17.29 4.26
N ASP A 590 20.91 17.74 3.09
CA ASP A 590 21.49 17.32 1.82
C ASP A 590 21.78 18.52 0.90
N LYS A 591 23.04 18.94 0.88
CA LYS A 591 23.46 20.07 0.06
C LYS A 591 23.39 19.84 -1.47
N ARG A 592 23.13 18.59 -1.94
CA ARG A 592 22.85 18.33 -3.34
C ARG A 592 21.66 19.15 -3.85
N LEU A 593 20.73 19.49 -2.96
CA LEU A 593 19.56 20.32 -3.25
C LEU A 593 19.94 21.72 -3.78
N ILE A 594 21.07 22.27 -3.36
CA ILE A 594 21.54 23.60 -3.77
C ILE A 594 22.76 23.57 -4.71
N GLU A 595 23.43 22.41 -4.83
CA GLU A 595 24.66 22.28 -5.62
C GLU A 595 24.45 21.53 -6.96
N LYS A 596 23.38 20.73 -7.09
CA LYS A 596 23.13 19.92 -8.29
C LYS A 596 22.10 20.55 -9.21
N ARG A 597 22.19 20.28 -10.53
CA ARG A 597 21.31 20.87 -11.54
C ARG A 597 19.83 20.56 -11.32
N TYR A 598 19.50 19.37 -10.80
CA TYR A 598 18.13 18.98 -10.48
C TYR A 598 17.59 19.67 -9.21
N GLY A 599 18.44 20.30 -8.42
CA GLY A 599 18.03 20.95 -7.18
C GLY A 599 16.99 22.05 -7.39
N GLY A 600 17.08 22.81 -8.48
CA GLY A 600 16.08 23.83 -8.85
C GLY A 600 14.69 23.24 -9.04
N PHE A 601 14.59 22.10 -9.71
CA PHE A 601 13.33 21.37 -9.88
C PHE A 601 12.73 20.93 -8.53
N LEU A 602 13.54 20.31 -7.67
CA LEU A 602 13.11 19.87 -6.34
C LEU A 602 12.67 21.06 -5.46
N LEU A 603 13.42 22.17 -5.50
CA LEU A 603 13.12 23.38 -4.75
C LEU A 603 11.80 24.05 -5.21
N ASN A 604 11.48 23.99 -6.49
CA ASN A 604 10.24 24.54 -7.04
C ASN A 604 9.01 23.67 -6.74
N SER A 605 9.22 22.41 -6.34
CA SER A 605 8.16 21.50 -5.88
C SER A 605 7.84 21.65 -4.39
N LEU A 606 8.66 22.39 -3.63
CA LEU A 606 8.41 22.67 -2.22
C LEU A 606 7.54 23.91 -2.02
N PRO A 607 6.81 24.03 -0.90
CA PRO A 607 6.18 25.29 -0.55
C PRO A 607 7.19 26.45 -0.58
N PRO A 608 6.81 27.66 -1.00
CA PRO A 608 7.72 28.79 -1.21
C PRO A 608 8.21 29.39 0.12
N PHE A 609 8.87 28.58 0.95
CA PHE A 609 9.51 29.01 2.19
C PHE A 609 10.66 29.99 1.92
N TRP A 610 10.92 30.87 2.89
CA TRP A 610 12.12 31.69 2.85
C TRP A 610 13.38 30.82 3.00
N ARG A 611 14.34 30.94 2.07
CA ARG A 611 15.48 30.02 1.95
C ARG A 611 16.74 30.59 2.59
N THR A 612 17.47 29.76 3.35
CA THR A 612 18.77 30.13 3.93
C THR A 612 19.73 28.95 4.03
N THR A 613 21.02 29.25 4.06
CA THR A 613 22.11 28.29 4.34
C THR A 613 22.88 28.67 5.63
N ASP A 614 22.43 29.71 6.33
CA ASP A 614 23.09 30.22 7.55
C ASP A 614 22.49 29.58 8.83
N PRO A 615 23.25 28.74 9.55
CA PRO A 615 22.78 28.08 10.76
C PRO A 615 22.42 29.08 11.89
N LYS A 616 23.06 30.25 11.95
CA LYS A 616 22.77 31.25 13.00
C LYS A 616 21.38 31.86 12.84
N VAL A 617 20.96 32.09 11.60
CA VAL A 617 19.63 32.59 11.30
C VAL A 617 18.57 31.59 11.75
N VAL A 618 18.77 30.30 11.43
CA VAL A 618 17.84 29.22 11.73
C VAL A 618 17.74 28.98 13.25
N THR A 619 18.87 28.80 13.92
CA THR A 619 18.88 28.60 15.38
C THR A 619 18.30 29.81 16.12
N GLY A 620 18.57 31.04 15.63
CA GLY A 620 17.95 32.24 16.16
C GLY A 620 16.44 32.31 15.97
N ALA A 621 15.94 31.85 14.80
CA ALA A 621 14.50 31.79 14.54
C ALA A 621 13.80 30.73 15.43
N LEU A 622 14.35 29.52 15.52
CA LEU A 622 13.83 28.45 16.38
C LEU A 622 13.76 28.85 17.85
N LYS A 623 14.84 29.45 18.40
CA LYS A 623 14.86 29.94 19.79
C LYS A 623 13.75 30.95 20.08
N ARG A 624 13.40 31.82 19.12
CA ARG A 624 12.29 32.77 19.29
C ARG A 624 10.91 32.13 19.29
N LEU A 625 10.77 30.92 18.74
CA LEU A 625 9.48 30.17 18.77
C LEU A 625 9.28 29.44 20.11
N VAL A 626 10.35 29.20 20.85
CA VAL A 626 10.32 28.50 22.15
C VAL A 626 10.26 29.47 23.33
N SER A 627 10.78 30.71 23.16
CA SER A 627 10.67 31.78 24.14
C SER A 627 9.26 32.39 24.19
#